data_c73005c5e7564c7d73876d541b44cbb1
#
_entry.id   c73005c5e7564c7d73876d541b44cbb1
#
_cell.length_a   1.000
_cell.length_b   1.000
_cell.length_c   1.000
_cell.angle_alpha   90.00
_cell.angle_beta   90.00
_cell.angle_gamma   90.00
#
_symmetry.space_group_name_H-M   'P 1'
#
loop_
_entity.id
_entity.type
_entity.pdbx_description
1 polymer ?
#
loop_
_entity_poly.entity_id
_entity_poly.type
_entity_poly.pdbx_seq_one_letter_code
_entity_poly.pdbx_strand_id
1 'polypeptide(L)'
;MKIKKSIACVSAVLLASSAFVGCSGSSAGENGTINVFNCGDYIDPSLINQFEKETGIKVNYDTYDTNEIMYQKVKTNPGTYDIVVPSDYMIEKMIAEDMVENIDFSNIPNYKYIGEDYKNLSYDPNNEYSVPYMWGTIGIIYDPSVVTEPVTSWNILWDKQYKDNVYMFNSIRDTMAIGLIKTGSSINSTDASEIEAAKTALIAQRDATNPVYVVDEVKDNMIAGEKALATVWSGDAIYIMNENPDLKYAIPEEGSNKWFDALVIPKGAPNKSGAETFINFLCDPDNALKNVEYIEYSTPNTAAFEMLDEETKNNPAAYPSEETLARCTIFTNLNSEILKLYESAFTDVLSN
;
A
#
# COMPACT_ATOMS: atom_id res chain seq x y z
N MET A 1 46.30 14.72 74.84
CA MET A 1 47.74 14.39 75.05
C MET A 1 48.25 13.63 73.90
N LYS A 2 49.32 14.13 73.25
CA LYS A 2 50.18 13.54 72.19
C LYS A 2 49.58 13.37 70.77
N ILE A 3 49.74 14.33 69.96
CA ILE A 3 50.57 14.63 68.79
C ILE A 3 51.49 13.46 68.39
N LYS A 4 51.36 12.96 67.15
CA LYS A 4 52.52 12.70 66.28
C LYS A 4 52.16 12.82 64.81
N LYS A 5 52.93 13.66 64.16
CA LYS A 5 53.11 13.92 62.74
C LYS A 5 53.68 12.66 62.02
N SER A 6 53.41 12.49 60.78
CA SER A 6 54.42 12.50 59.71
C SER A 6 53.92 11.83 58.44
N ILE A 7 54.16 12.50 57.45
CA ILE A 7 54.92 12.34 56.19
C ILE A 7 54.07 11.95 54.99
N ALA A 8 54.08 12.87 54.04
CA ALA A 8 53.63 12.74 52.68
C ALA A 8 54.43 11.73 51.87
N CYS A 9 53.76 10.90 51.06
CA CYS A 9 54.32 10.34 49.87
C CYS A 9 53.40 10.67 48.68
N VAL A 10 53.94 11.51 47.81
CA VAL A 10 53.35 11.84 46.49
C VAL A 10 53.60 10.61 45.58
N SER A 11 52.52 9.97 45.20
CA SER A 11 52.59 9.01 44.10
C SER A 11 51.63 9.49 43.01
N ALA A 12 52.23 9.96 41.94
CA ALA A 12 51.50 10.33 40.69
C ALA A 12 50.93 9.05 40.09
N VAL A 13 49.58 8.96 40.06
CA VAL A 13 48.87 7.97 39.32
C VAL A 13 48.39 8.63 38.02
N LEU A 14 49.01 8.24 36.89
CA LEU A 14 48.53 8.54 35.55
C LEU A 14 47.12 7.90 35.38
N LEU A 15 46.10 8.71 35.35
CA LEU A 15 44.81 8.30 34.88
C LEU A 15 44.84 8.25 33.33
N ALA A 16 44.98 7.06 32.79
CA ALA A 16 44.65 6.77 31.40
C ALA A 16 43.13 6.79 31.28
N SER A 17 42.61 7.91 30.84
CA SER A 17 41.18 8.05 30.40
C SER A 17 41.00 7.31 29.08
N SER A 18 40.67 6.01 29.15
CA SER A 18 40.08 5.28 28.02
C SER A 18 38.69 5.83 27.77
N ALA A 19 38.59 6.73 26.79
CA ALA A 19 37.33 7.12 26.20
C ALA A 19 36.72 5.87 25.54
N PHE A 20 35.76 5.23 26.21
CA PHE A 20 34.81 4.36 25.53
C PHE A 20 33.94 5.23 24.65
N VAL A 21 34.36 5.36 23.40
CA VAL A 21 33.45 5.75 22.32
C VAL A 21 32.54 4.54 22.12
N GLY A 22 31.37 4.57 22.74
CA GLY A 22 30.27 3.68 22.44
C GLY A 22 29.76 4.02 21.06
N CYS A 23 30.33 3.41 20.03
CA CYS A 23 29.66 3.25 18.75
C CYS A 23 28.47 2.31 19.01
N SER A 24 27.28 2.83 19.14
CA SER A 24 26.08 2.11 18.77
C SER A 24 26.10 1.97 17.25
N GLY A 25 26.92 1.06 16.76
CA GLY A 25 26.91 0.66 15.37
C GLY A 25 25.65 -0.16 15.12
N SER A 26 24.64 0.42 14.51
CA SER A 26 23.83 -0.37 13.60
C SER A 26 24.82 -1.05 12.66
N SER A 27 24.79 -2.39 12.59
CA SER A 27 25.64 -3.15 11.69
C SER A 27 25.25 -2.83 10.25
N ALA A 28 25.91 -1.84 9.65
CA ALA A 28 25.83 -1.66 8.22
C ALA A 28 26.25 -2.98 7.56
N GLY A 29 25.50 -3.44 6.55
CA GLY A 29 25.89 -4.58 5.74
C GLY A 29 27.22 -4.29 5.03
N GLU A 30 27.86 -5.31 4.49
CA GLU A 30 29.13 -5.16 3.76
C GLU A 30 29.00 -4.17 2.59
N ASN A 31 27.81 -4.10 1.96
CA ASN A 31 27.49 -3.25 0.83
C ASN A 31 26.49 -2.10 1.17
N GLY A 32 26.40 -1.73 2.45
CA GLY A 32 25.55 -0.64 2.92
C GLY A 32 24.17 -1.08 3.42
N THR A 33 23.28 -0.12 3.52
CA THR A 33 21.91 -0.29 4.00
C THR A 33 20.96 0.46 3.08
N ILE A 34 19.74 -0.06 2.90
CA ILE A 34 18.61 0.64 2.30
C ILE A 34 17.47 0.76 3.30
N ASN A 35 16.71 1.85 3.21
CA ASN A 35 15.52 2.10 3.99
C ASN A 35 14.30 2.01 3.07
N VAL A 36 13.47 1.00 3.28
CA VAL A 36 12.25 0.74 2.51
C VAL A 36 11.04 1.15 3.32
N PHE A 37 10.13 1.89 2.72
CA PHE A 37 8.87 2.32 3.32
C PHE A 37 7.71 1.84 2.47
N ASN A 38 7.05 0.79 2.92
CA ASN A 38 6.00 0.10 2.19
C ASN A 38 4.67 0.14 2.97
N CYS A 39 3.59 -0.22 2.31
CA CYS A 39 2.32 -0.46 2.96
C CYS A 39 2.43 -1.67 3.92
N GLY A 40 1.50 -1.85 4.85
CA GLY A 40 1.46 -2.86 5.90
C GLY A 40 2.02 -4.25 5.55
N ASP A 41 1.16 -5.25 5.39
CA ASP A 41 1.56 -6.64 5.06
C ASP A 41 1.75 -6.81 3.53
N TYR A 42 2.76 -6.18 2.95
CA TYR A 42 2.88 -6.03 1.49
C TYR A 42 4.20 -6.55 0.89
N ILE A 43 4.87 -7.44 1.60
CA ILE A 43 6.04 -8.21 1.12
C ILE A 43 6.19 -9.51 1.92
N ASP A 44 6.62 -10.59 1.27
CA ASP A 44 7.11 -11.78 1.99
C ASP A 44 8.38 -11.44 2.78
N PRO A 45 8.37 -11.47 4.11
CA PRO A 45 9.54 -11.12 4.93
C PRO A 45 10.76 -11.99 4.65
N SER A 46 10.58 -13.19 4.09
CA SER A 46 11.69 -14.08 3.73
C SER A 46 12.49 -13.54 2.54
N LEU A 47 11.89 -12.72 1.66
CA LEU A 47 12.57 -12.05 0.55
C LEU A 47 13.55 -10.99 1.05
N ILE A 48 13.23 -10.30 2.13
CA ILE A 48 14.16 -9.36 2.77
C ILE A 48 15.41 -10.09 3.24
N ASN A 49 15.23 -11.20 3.97
CA ASN A 49 16.34 -12.02 4.45
C ASN A 49 17.18 -12.61 3.30
N GLN A 50 16.49 -13.04 2.22
CA GLN A 50 17.14 -13.57 1.02
C GLN A 50 18.00 -12.48 0.35
N PHE A 51 17.42 -11.30 0.11
CA PHE A 51 18.12 -10.16 -0.47
C PHE A 51 19.37 -9.78 0.32
N GLU A 52 19.25 -9.63 1.65
CA GLU A 52 20.40 -9.34 2.52
C GLU A 52 21.51 -10.38 2.41
N LYS A 53 21.14 -11.65 2.34
CA LYS A 53 22.10 -12.76 2.22
C LYS A 53 22.80 -12.77 0.87
N GLU A 54 22.08 -12.48 -0.23
CA GLU A 54 22.62 -12.53 -1.58
C GLU A 54 23.47 -11.32 -1.92
N THR A 55 23.11 -10.14 -1.41
CA THR A 55 23.74 -8.88 -1.80
C THR A 55 24.66 -8.29 -0.75
N GLY A 56 24.51 -8.68 0.51
CA GLY A 56 25.20 -8.04 1.64
C GLY A 56 24.65 -6.66 2.00
N ILE A 57 23.58 -6.18 1.30
CA ILE A 57 22.89 -4.92 1.61
C ILE A 57 21.88 -5.18 2.71
N LYS A 58 21.91 -4.38 3.78
CA LYS A 58 20.91 -4.47 4.86
C LYS A 58 19.64 -3.71 4.48
N VAL A 59 18.49 -4.20 4.94
CA VAL A 59 17.19 -3.59 4.71
C VAL A 59 16.56 -3.16 6.05
N ASN A 60 16.40 -1.87 6.24
CA ASN A 60 15.48 -1.35 7.24
C ASN A 60 14.11 -1.21 6.60
N TYR A 61 13.12 -1.91 7.15
CA TYR A 61 11.79 -1.96 6.58
C TYR A 61 10.79 -1.32 7.53
N ASP A 62 10.23 -0.18 7.11
CA ASP A 62 9.16 0.54 7.80
C ASP A 62 7.83 0.38 7.06
N THR A 63 6.71 0.47 7.78
CA THR A 63 5.38 0.40 7.19
C THR A 63 4.55 1.67 7.41
N TYR A 64 3.54 1.86 6.57
CA TYR A 64 2.55 2.93 6.67
C TYR A 64 1.14 2.40 6.37
N ASP A 65 0.11 3.11 6.86
CA ASP A 65 -1.28 2.69 6.70
C ASP A 65 -1.94 3.31 5.46
N THR A 66 -1.56 4.55 5.08
CA THR A 66 -2.15 5.25 3.93
C THR A 66 -1.11 6.02 3.12
N ASN A 67 -1.38 6.20 1.82
CA ASN A 67 -0.55 6.99 0.92
C ASN A 67 -0.32 8.42 1.42
N GLU A 68 -1.32 9.02 2.08
CA GLU A 68 -1.24 10.37 2.61
C GLU A 68 -0.26 10.47 3.78
N ILE A 69 -0.25 9.47 4.67
CA ILE A 69 0.72 9.37 5.78
C ILE A 69 2.13 9.19 5.23
N MET A 70 2.30 8.26 4.28
CA MET A 70 3.59 8.02 3.60
C MET A 70 4.10 9.31 2.95
N TYR A 71 3.28 9.96 2.13
CA TYR A 71 3.64 11.19 1.42
C TYR A 71 4.08 12.30 2.39
N GLN A 72 3.34 12.54 3.47
CA GLN A 72 3.70 13.55 4.45
C GLN A 72 5.02 13.23 5.14
N LYS A 73 5.27 11.96 5.48
CA LYS A 73 6.51 11.53 6.13
C LYS A 73 7.72 11.69 5.20
N VAL A 74 7.59 11.30 3.93
CA VAL A 74 8.66 11.48 2.92
C VAL A 74 8.92 12.96 2.65
N LYS A 75 7.86 13.76 2.50
CA LYS A 75 7.97 15.22 2.23
C LYS A 75 8.65 15.99 3.36
N THR A 76 8.35 15.62 4.61
CA THR A 76 8.91 16.31 5.79
C THR A 76 10.30 15.81 6.17
N ASN A 77 10.70 14.62 5.72
CA ASN A 77 11.98 14.00 6.04
C ASN A 77 12.70 13.52 4.77
N PRO A 78 13.10 14.45 3.87
CA PRO A 78 13.79 14.06 2.64
C PRO A 78 15.11 13.36 2.96
N GLY A 79 15.48 12.37 2.14
CA GLY A 79 16.71 11.59 2.33
C GLY A 79 16.66 10.56 3.45
N THR A 80 15.47 10.20 3.95
CA THR A 80 15.31 9.15 4.96
C THR A 80 15.13 7.79 4.31
N TYR A 81 14.38 7.70 3.23
CA TYR A 81 14.05 6.45 2.55
C TYR A 81 14.76 6.33 1.20
N ASP A 82 15.09 5.10 0.84
CA ASP A 82 15.67 4.73 -0.45
C ASP A 82 14.60 4.23 -1.43
N ILE A 83 13.55 3.60 -0.90
CA ILE A 83 12.40 3.11 -1.67
C ILE A 83 11.12 3.44 -0.92
N VAL A 84 10.10 3.86 -1.66
CA VAL A 84 8.72 3.90 -1.20
C VAL A 84 7.81 3.23 -2.24
N VAL A 85 6.63 2.75 -1.83
CA VAL A 85 5.73 1.96 -2.70
C VAL A 85 4.34 2.59 -2.75
N PRO A 86 4.19 3.78 -3.32
CA PRO A 86 2.91 4.48 -3.45
C PRO A 86 2.00 3.89 -4.52
N SER A 87 0.71 4.21 -4.41
CA SER A 87 -0.27 3.97 -5.47
C SER A 87 -0.19 5.03 -6.57
N ASP A 88 -0.76 4.71 -7.72
CA ASP A 88 -0.77 5.47 -8.97
C ASP A 88 -0.96 6.99 -8.81
N TYR A 89 -2.05 7.45 -8.19
CA TYR A 89 -2.33 8.88 -7.99
C TYR A 89 -1.29 9.59 -7.14
N MET A 90 -0.70 8.86 -6.19
CA MET A 90 0.34 9.41 -5.31
C MET A 90 1.69 9.46 -6.03
N ILE A 91 2.00 8.48 -6.90
CA ILE A 91 3.17 8.52 -7.79
C ILE A 91 3.08 9.76 -8.68
N GLU A 92 1.93 9.96 -9.36
CA GLU A 92 1.68 11.13 -10.22
C GLU A 92 1.93 12.44 -9.45
N LYS A 93 1.41 12.52 -8.22
CA LYS A 93 1.63 13.67 -7.33
C LYS A 93 3.10 13.87 -6.97
N MET A 94 3.80 12.81 -6.58
CA MET A 94 5.21 12.88 -6.18
C MET A 94 6.11 13.27 -7.37
N ILE A 95 5.81 12.79 -8.58
CA ILE A 95 6.49 13.23 -9.82
C ILE A 95 6.25 14.72 -10.07
N ALA A 96 5.00 15.16 -10.01
CA ALA A 96 4.63 16.56 -10.25
C ALA A 96 5.28 17.54 -9.24
N GLU A 97 5.57 17.07 -8.02
CA GLU A 97 6.22 17.85 -6.96
C GLU A 97 7.75 17.66 -6.91
N ASP A 98 8.37 16.99 -7.88
CA ASP A 98 9.82 16.71 -7.94
C ASP A 98 10.34 15.98 -6.68
N MET A 99 9.56 15.02 -6.18
CA MET A 99 9.86 14.26 -4.97
C MET A 99 10.50 12.89 -5.21
N VAL A 100 10.65 12.48 -6.47
CA VAL A 100 11.22 11.18 -6.88
C VAL A 100 12.39 11.36 -7.84
N GLU A 101 13.30 10.38 -7.82
CA GLU A 101 14.45 10.29 -8.71
C GLU A 101 14.11 9.50 -9.98
N ASN A 102 14.74 9.85 -11.11
CA ASN A 102 14.74 8.97 -12.27
C ASN A 102 15.43 7.65 -11.93
N ILE A 103 14.87 6.55 -12.38
CA ILE A 103 15.43 5.20 -12.21
C ILE A 103 16.39 4.91 -13.37
N ASP A 104 17.57 4.36 -13.08
CA ASP A 104 18.47 3.82 -14.10
C ASP A 104 18.11 2.35 -14.39
N PHE A 105 17.28 2.16 -15.41
CA PHE A 105 16.82 0.81 -15.81
C PHE A 105 17.93 -0.11 -16.30
N SER A 106 19.15 0.41 -16.59
CA SER A 106 20.31 -0.44 -16.88
C SER A 106 20.75 -1.26 -15.64
N ASN A 107 20.40 -0.81 -14.43
CA ASN A 107 20.64 -1.49 -13.17
C ASN A 107 19.50 -2.46 -12.81
N ILE A 108 18.41 -2.50 -13.60
CA ILE A 108 17.23 -3.33 -13.37
C ILE A 108 16.95 -4.25 -14.59
N PRO A 109 17.86 -5.15 -14.94
CA PRO A 109 17.70 -6.04 -16.11
C PRO A 109 16.44 -6.93 -16.04
N ASN A 110 15.90 -7.19 -14.84
CA ASN A 110 14.69 -7.97 -14.64
C ASN A 110 13.41 -7.17 -14.94
N TYR A 111 13.49 -5.85 -15.17
CA TYR A 111 12.36 -5.03 -15.63
C TYR A 111 11.72 -5.56 -16.93
N LYS A 112 12.48 -6.31 -17.73
CA LYS A 112 11.98 -7.00 -18.93
C LYS A 112 10.84 -7.97 -18.67
N TYR A 113 10.67 -8.45 -17.43
CA TYR A 113 9.59 -9.36 -17.05
C TYR A 113 8.29 -8.64 -16.66
N ILE A 114 8.33 -7.31 -16.49
CA ILE A 114 7.12 -6.51 -16.33
C ILE A 114 6.40 -6.44 -17.68
N GLY A 115 5.12 -6.82 -17.68
CA GLY A 115 4.29 -6.86 -18.89
C GLY A 115 4.09 -5.47 -19.51
N GLU A 116 3.92 -5.42 -20.84
CA GLU A 116 3.76 -4.13 -21.56
C GLU A 116 2.47 -3.40 -21.14
N ASP A 117 1.42 -4.13 -20.74
CA ASP A 117 0.13 -3.56 -20.29
C ASP A 117 0.24 -2.82 -18.93
N TYR A 118 1.35 -3.01 -18.21
CA TYR A 118 1.64 -2.39 -16.92
C TYR A 118 2.68 -1.28 -17.04
N LYS A 119 3.14 -0.96 -18.27
CA LYS A 119 4.11 0.09 -18.56
C LYS A 119 3.44 1.30 -19.17
N ASN A 120 4.10 2.46 -19.10
CA ASN A 120 3.63 3.72 -19.67
C ASN A 120 2.20 4.10 -19.22
N LEU A 121 1.84 3.76 -17.99
CA LEU A 121 0.56 4.13 -17.42
C LEU A 121 0.50 5.64 -17.14
N SER A 122 -0.72 6.17 -17.02
CA SER A 122 -0.97 7.62 -16.94
C SER A 122 -0.19 8.35 -15.85
N TYR A 123 0.14 7.68 -14.75
CA TYR A 123 0.87 8.26 -13.63
C TYR A 123 2.39 8.40 -13.87
N ASP A 124 2.96 7.60 -14.80
CA ASP A 124 4.37 7.68 -15.25
C ASP A 124 4.47 7.27 -16.72
N PRO A 125 4.03 8.15 -17.66
CA PRO A 125 3.81 7.76 -19.06
C PRO A 125 5.08 7.43 -19.86
N ASN A 126 6.25 7.73 -19.30
CA ASN A 126 7.54 7.38 -19.91
C ASN A 126 8.29 6.28 -19.14
N ASN A 127 7.75 5.77 -18.04
CA ASN A 127 8.43 4.87 -17.09
C ASN A 127 9.80 5.40 -16.67
N GLU A 128 9.88 6.63 -16.23
CA GLU A 128 11.15 7.26 -15.81
C GLU A 128 11.37 7.12 -14.29
N TYR A 129 10.28 6.97 -13.50
CA TYR A 129 10.30 7.14 -12.06
C TYR A 129 9.83 5.92 -11.27
N SER A 130 9.15 4.98 -11.91
CA SER A 130 8.46 3.90 -11.20
C SER A 130 8.66 2.53 -11.86
N VAL A 131 8.65 1.49 -11.02
CA VAL A 131 8.60 0.08 -11.45
C VAL A 131 7.33 -0.54 -10.87
N PRO A 132 6.39 -1.00 -11.71
CA PRO A 132 5.15 -1.65 -11.25
C PRO A 132 5.44 -2.81 -10.29
N TYR A 133 4.72 -2.84 -9.17
CA TYR A 133 4.94 -3.81 -8.10
C TYR A 133 3.77 -4.77 -7.96
N MET A 134 2.57 -4.25 -7.71
CA MET A 134 1.31 -4.98 -7.63
C MET A 134 0.18 -4.16 -8.23
N TRP A 135 -0.94 -4.82 -8.53
CA TRP A 135 -2.15 -4.16 -8.97
C TRP A 135 -3.39 -4.90 -8.47
N GLY A 136 -4.54 -4.26 -8.56
CA GLY A 136 -5.80 -4.88 -8.17
C GLY A 136 -6.99 -3.98 -8.39
N THR A 137 -8.10 -4.39 -7.80
CA THR A 137 -9.37 -3.68 -7.82
C THR A 137 -9.91 -3.52 -6.41
N ILE A 138 -10.92 -2.68 -6.22
CA ILE A 138 -11.74 -2.70 -5.02
C ILE A 138 -13.09 -3.35 -5.33
N GLY A 139 -13.66 -4.01 -4.32
CA GLY A 139 -14.95 -4.67 -4.45
C GLY A 139 -15.61 -4.92 -3.10
N ILE A 140 -16.58 -5.81 -3.11
CA ILE A 140 -17.36 -6.19 -1.94
C ILE A 140 -17.11 -7.67 -1.64
N ILE A 141 -16.60 -7.97 -0.44
CA ILE A 141 -16.63 -9.32 0.12
C ILE A 141 -17.88 -9.49 0.97
N TYR A 142 -18.50 -10.66 0.89
CA TYR A 142 -19.78 -10.91 1.57
C TYR A 142 -19.97 -12.36 1.97
N ASP A 143 -20.81 -12.56 3.00
CA ASP A 143 -21.25 -13.87 3.47
C ASP A 143 -22.56 -14.25 2.76
N PRO A 144 -22.58 -15.22 1.82
CA PRO A 144 -23.79 -15.62 1.10
C PRO A 144 -24.82 -16.33 1.96
N SER A 145 -24.50 -16.72 3.19
CA SER A 145 -25.48 -17.26 4.14
C SER A 145 -26.39 -16.18 4.72
N VAL A 146 -25.92 -14.92 4.72
CA VAL A 146 -26.64 -13.73 5.18
C VAL A 146 -27.11 -12.88 4.00
N VAL A 147 -26.23 -12.68 3.01
CA VAL A 147 -26.50 -11.90 1.80
C VAL A 147 -26.95 -12.85 0.70
N THR A 148 -28.26 -13.06 0.60
CA THR A 148 -28.85 -14.08 -0.28
C THR A 148 -29.15 -13.59 -1.70
N GLU A 149 -29.23 -12.27 -1.92
CA GLU A 149 -29.31 -11.66 -3.24
C GLU A 149 -27.96 -11.58 -3.94
N PRO A 150 -27.93 -11.54 -5.29
CA PRO A 150 -26.70 -11.32 -6.02
C PRO A 150 -26.08 -9.95 -5.70
N VAL A 151 -24.79 -9.94 -5.35
CA VAL A 151 -24.02 -8.72 -5.11
C VAL A 151 -23.45 -8.24 -6.43
N THR A 152 -24.23 -7.46 -7.17
CA THR A 152 -23.86 -6.91 -8.48
C THR A 152 -23.75 -5.38 -8.51
N SER A 153 -24.10 -4.73 -7.41
CA SER A 153 -24.17 -3.27 -7.31
C SER A 153 -23.66 -2.77 -5.97
N TRP A 154 -22.97 -1.61 -5.99
CA TRP A 154 -22.61 -0.89 -4.76
C TRP A 154 -23.81 -0.52 -3.91
N ASN A 155 -25.02 -0.51 -4.49
CA ASN A 155 -26.26 -0.16 -3.79
C ASN A 155 -26.55 -1.03 -2.56
N ILE A 156 -26.05 -2.25 -2.53
CA ILE A 156 -26.22 -3.16 -1.39
C ILE A 156 -25.66 -2.57 -0.07
N LEU A 157 -24.63 -1.72 -0.16
CA LEU A 157 -24.04 -1.06 1.01
C LEU A 157 -24.97 -0.01 1.64
N TRP A 158 -26.10 0.35 0.98
CA TRP A 158 -27.13 1.25 1.47
C TRP A 158 -28.38 0.53 1.95
N ASP A 159 -28.43 -0.81 1.83
CA ASP A 159 -29.60 -1.56 2.22
C ASP A 159 -29.70 -1.69 3.75
N LYS A 160 -30.78 -1.14 4.29
CA LYS A 160 -31.07 -1.12 5.74
C LYS A 160 -31.16 -2.50 6.39
N GLN A 161 -31.38 -3.57 5.59
CA GLN A 161 -31.38 -4.93 6.15
C GLN A 161 -30.01 -5.33 6.71
N TYR A 162 -28.91 -4.71 6.21
CA TYR A 162 -27.54 -4.93 6.67
C TYR A 162 -27.08 -3.91 7.73
N LYS A 163 -28.03 -3.30 8.44
CA LYS A 163 -27.69 -2.38 9.52
C LYS A 163 -26.78 -3.04 10.55
N ASP A 164 -25.71 -2.36 10.94
CA ASP A 164 -24.64 -2.81 11.82
C ASP A 164 -23.83 -4.02 11.29
N ASN A 165 -23.98 -4.35 9.98
CA ASN A 165 -23.37 -5.51 9.32
C ASN A 165 -22.46 -5.16 8.13
N VAL A 166 -21.90 -3.94 8.10
CA VAL A 166 -21.07 -3.45 6.99
C VAL A 166 -19.75 -2.93 7.52
N TYR A 167 -18.64 -3.32 6.86
CA TYR A 167 -17.37 -2.62 6.94
C TYR A 167 -17.15 -1.77 5.71
N MET A 168 -16.62 -0.56 5.90
CA MET A 168 -16.21 0.36 4.84
C MET A 168 -14.74 0.70 4.99
N PHE A 169 -14.11 1.10 3.90
CA PHE A 169 -12.74 1.60 3.93
C PHE A 169 -12.58 2.83 4.82
N ASN A 170 -11.57 2.83 5.68
CA ASN A 170 -11.05 4.04 6.31
C ASN A 170 -9.98 4.69 5.42
N SER A 171 -10.34 4.92 4.17
CA SER A 171 -9.52 5.54 3.12
C SER A 171 -10.34 6.59 2.41
N ILE A 172 -9.79 7.82 2.27
CA ILE A 172 -10.47 8.97 1.68
C ILE A 172 -10.85 8.67 0.23
N ARG A 173 -9.87 8.24 -0.57
CA ARG A 173 -10.07 8.06 -2.01
C ARG A 173 -11.02 6.91 -2.30
N ASP A 174 -10.85 5.76 -1.64
CA ASP A 174 -11.68 4.57 -1.88
C ASP A 174 -13.13 4.80 -1.43
N THR A 175 -13.34 5.34 -0.23
CA THR A 175 -14.70 5.61 0.26
C THR A 175 -15.41 6.66 -0.58
N MET A 176 -14.75 7.77 -0.90
CA MET A 176 -15.33 8.80 -1.74
C MET A 176 -15.61 8.31 -3.17
N ALA A 177 -14.77 7.41 -3.72
CA ALA A 177 -15.01 6.77 -5.01
C ALA A 177 -16.33 5.99 -5.02
N ILE A 178 -16.61 5.21 -3.98
CA ILE A 178 -17.87 4.47 -3.85
C ILE A 178 -19.07 5.44 -3.79
N GLY A 179 -18.93 6.56 -3.07
CA GLY A 179 -19.95 7.62 -3.03
C GLY A 179 -20.16 8.30 -4.38
N LEU A 180 -19.09 8.56 -5.13
CA LEU A 180 -19.14 9.14 -6.49
C LEU A 180 -19.79 8.17 -7.48
N ILE A 181 -19.40 6.90 -7.47
CA ILE A 181 -20.06 5.87 -8.30
C ILE A 181 -21.56 5.80 -7.97
N LYS A 182 -21.93 5.80 -6.69
CA LYS A 182 -23.31 5.80 -6.24
C LYS A 182 -24.15 6.93 -6.84
N THR A 183 -23.52 8.10 -7.06
CA THR A 183 -24.18 9.28 -7.64
C THR A 183 -24.03 9.38 -9.16
N GLY A 184 -23.37 8.40 -9.82
CA GLY A 184 -23.12 8.37 -11.25
C GLY A 184 -22.02 9.31 -11.72
N SER A 185 -21.14 9.72 -10.82
CA SER A 185 -20.02 10.63 -11.09
C SER A 185 -18.71 9.87 -11.26
N SER A 186 -17.72 10.51 -11.87
CA SER A 186 -16.36 9.97 -12.00
C SER A 186 -15.69 9.85 -10.62
N ILE A 187 -14.97 8.73 -10.37
CA ILE A 187 -14.16 8.57 -9.15
C ILE A 187 -13.01 9.59 -9.03
N ASN A 188 -12.73 10.31 -10.11
CA ASN A 188 -11.76 11.40 -10.19
C ASN A 188 -12.42 12.78 -10.33
N SER A 189 -13.68 12.91 -9.94
CA SER A 189 -14.41 14.19 -10.08
C SER A 189 -13.69 15.33 -9.38
N THR A 190 -13.59 16.45 -10.07
CA THR A 190 -13.11 17.74 -9.55
C THR A 190 -14.24 18.76 -9.36
N ASP A 191 -15.49 18.36 -9.60
CA ASP A 191 -16.66 19.20 -9.41
C ASP A 191 -17.11 19.14 -7.93
N ALA A 192 -17.11 20.31 -7.29
CA ALA A 192 -17.50 20.42 -5.89
C ALA A 192 -18.94 19.96 -5.62
N SER A 193 -19.84 20.08 -6.61
CA SER A 193 -21.23 19.64 -6.46
C SER A 193 -21.37 18.13 -6.53
N GLU A 194 -20.54 17.43 -7.33
CA GLU A 194 -20.48 15.97 -7.37
C GLU A 194 -19.86 15.40 -6.09
N ILE A 195 -18.80 16.04 -5.57
CA ILE A 195 -18.17 15.67 -4.29
C ILE A 195 -19.16 15.82 -3.14
N GLU A 196 -19.93 16.92 -3.11
CA GLU A 196 -20.98 17.15 -2.10
C GLU A 196 -22.13 16.13 -2.22
N ALA A 197 -22.53 15.76 -3.45
CA ALA A 197 -23.53 14.72 -3.69
C ALA A 197 -23.03 13.35 -3.18
N ALA A 198 -21.78 12.99 -3.45
CA ALA A 198 -21.15 11.78 -2.97
C ALA A 198 -21.11 11.73 -1.43
N LYS A 199 -20.69 12.85 -0.79
CA LYS A 199 -20.73 12.99 0.67
C LYS A 199 -22.14 12.76 1.22
N THR A 200 -23.15 13.42 0.63
CA THR A 200 -24.56 13.27 1.04
C THR A 200 -25.03 11.81 0.92
N ALA A 201 -24.65 11.13 -0.16
CA ALA A 201 -24.96 9.72 -0.35
C ALA A 201 -24.29 8.83 0.71
N LEU A 202 -23.02 9.08 1.04
CA LEU A 202 -22.29 8.33 2.08
C LEU A 202 -22.83 8.58 3.49
N ILE A 203 -23.25 9.81 3.80
CA ILE A 203 -23.97 10.13 5.06
C ILE A 203 -25.28 9.34 5.12
N ALA A 204 -26.05 9.30 4.03
CA ALA A 204 -27.26 8.50 3.97
C ALA A 204 -27.00 6.99 4.11
N GLN A 205 -25.88 6.49 3.60
CA GLN A 205 -25.42 5.12 3.80
C GLN A 205 -25.09 4.87 5.27
N ARG A 206 -24.32 5.74 5.90
CA ARG A 206 -24.02 5.69 7.32
C ARG A 206 -25.28 5.62 8.17
N ASP A 207 -26.24 6.48 7.92
CA ASP A 207 -27.51 6.53 8.66
C ASP A 207 -28.38 5.27 8.41
N ALA A 208 -28.24 4.64 7.23
CA ALA A 208 -28.97 3.43 6.86
C ALA A 208 -28.36 2.16 7.47
N THR A 209 -27.05 1.99 7.36
CA THR A 209 -26.36 0.73 7.65
C THR A 209 -25.40 0.81 8.83
N ASN A 210 -25.08 2.00 9.35
CA ASN A 210 -24.17 2.21 10.48
C ASN A 210 -22.85 1.42 10.32
N PRO A 211 -22.09 1.64 9.21
CA PRO A 211 -20.90 0.88 8.92
C PRO A 211 -19.77 1.21 9.90
N VAL A 212 -18.86 0.26 10.07
CA VAL A 212 -17.58 0.48 10.75
C VAL A 212 -16.50 0.71 9.70
N TYR A 213 -15.71 1.76 9.86
CA TYR A 213 -14.62 2.09 8.96
C TYR A 213 -13.31 1.47 9.44
N VAL A 214 -12.70 0.66 8.60
CA VAL A 214 -11.51 -0.17 8.92
C VAL A 214 -10.48 -0.10 7.78
N VAL A 215 -9.27 -0.53 8.07
CA VAL A 215 -8.21 -0.78 7.08
C VAL A 215 -7.88 -2.28 7.12
N ASP A 216 -6.73 -2.67 7.64
CA ASP A 216 -6.28 -4.08 7.64
C ASP A 216 -7.10 -5.01 8.57
N GLU A 217 -7.76 -4.44 9.58
CA GLU A 217 -8.60 -5.21 10.51
C GLU A 217 -9.77 -5.93 9.82
N VAL A 218 -10.14 -5.51 8.62
CA VAL A 218 -11.20 -6.14 7.83
C VAL A 218 -10.91 -7.61 7.58
N LYS A 219 -9.64 -8.00 7.41
CA LYS A 219 -9.23 -9.38 7.14
C LYS A 219 -9.66 -10.31 8.26
N ASP A 220 -9.15 -10.10 9.46
CA ASP A 220 -9.45 -10.94 10.61
C ASP A 220 -10.95 -10.92 10.98
N ASN A 221 -11.58 -9.74 10.89
CA ASN A 221 -12.98 -9.56 11.25
C ASN A 221 -13.93 -10.28 10.28
N MET A 222 -13.66 -10.26 8.97
CA MET A 222 -14.47 -10.99 7.99
C MET A 222 -14.24 -12.49 8.08
N ILE A 223 -13.00 -12.95 8.28
CA ILE A 223 -12.68 -14.37 8.54
C ILE A 223 -13.46 -14.87 9.76
N ALA A 224 -13.54 -14.09 10.81
CA ALA A 224 -14.29 -14.41 12.03
C ALA A 224 -15.83 -14.35 11.86
N GLY A 225 -16.33 -13.84 10.72
CA GLY A 225 -17.77 -13.71 10.46
C GLY A 225 -18.46 -12.61 11.28
N GLU A 226 -17.73 -11.54 11.63
CA GLU A 226 -18.29 -10.47 12.47
C GLU A 226 -19.34 -9.64 11.74
N LYS A 227 -19.23 -9.52 10.39
CA LYS A 227 -20.17 -8.78 9.55
C LYS A 227 -20.45 -9.52 8.24
N ALA A 228 -21.57 -9.14 7.62
CA ALA A 228 -22.04 -9.77 6.39
C ALA A 228 -21.43 -9.20 5.11
N LEU A 229 -20.99 -7.93 5.14
CA LEU A 229 -20.51 -7.17 3.97
C LEU A 229 -19.27 -6.36 4.35
N ALA A 230 -18.29 -6.32 3.45
CA ALA A 230 -17.17 -5.38 3.57
C ALA A 230 -16.71 -4.89 2.20
N THR A 231 -16.26 -3.63 2.15
CA THR A 231 -15.44 -3.13 1.05
C THR A 231 -14.00 -3.53 1.27
N VAL A 232 -13.36 -4.13 0.28
CA VAL A 232 -11.98 -4.64 0.39
C VAL A 232 -11.21 -4.47 -0.91
N TRP A 233 -9.90 -4.43 -0.81
CA TRP A 233 -8.99 -4.61 -1.94
C TRP A 233 -8.95 -6.09 -2.34
N SER A 234 -8.73 -6.35 -3.63
CA SER A 234 -8.85 -7.70 -4.19
C SER A 234 -7.90 -8.73 -3.57
N GLY A 235 -6.69 -8.35 -3.19
CA GLY A 235 -5.76 -9.26 -2.51
C GLY A 235 -6.26 -9.63 -1.11
N ASP A 236 -6.75 -8.66 -0.34
CA ASP A 236 -7.36 -8.95 0.96
C ASP A 236 -8.58 -9.85 0.83
N ALA A 237 -9.39 -9.64 -0.24
CA ALA A 237 -10.52 -10.53 -0.51
C ALA A 237 -10.08 -11.97 -0.76
N ILE A 238 -8.97 -12.16 -1.50
CA ILE A 238 -8.41 -13.49 -1.78
C ILE A 238 -7.91 -14.13 -0.50
N TYR A 239 -7.13 -13.40 0.30
CA TYR A 239 -6.67 -13.86 1.61
C TYR A 239 -7.84 -14.28 2.51
N ILE A 240 -8.87 -13.45 2.61
CA ILE A 240 -10.06 -13.75 3.41
C ILE A 240 -10.78 -15.00 2.89
N MET A 241 -10.94 -15.16 1.57
CA MET A 241 -11.61 -16.33 0.98
C MET A 241 -10.78 -17.61 1.10
N ASN A 242 -9.44 -17.52 1.15
CA ASN A 242 -8.58 -18.69 1.41
C ASN A 242 -8.73 -19.18 2.85
N GLU A 243 -8.84 -18.27 3.81
CA GLU A 243 -9.06 -18.61 5.23
C GLU A 243 -10.53 -18.95 5.54
N ASN A 244 -11.49 -18.36 4.81
CA ASN A 244 -12.93 -18.64 4.95
C ASN A 244 -13.58 -18.80 3.56
N PRO A 245 -13.56 -20.03 2.98
CA PRO A 245 -14.06 -20.32 1.62
C PRO A 245 -15.57 -20.12 1.43
N ASP A 246 -16.33 -19.93 2.49
CA ASP A 246 -17.77 -19.65 2.40
C ASP A 246 -18.05 -18.23 1.93
N LEU A 247 -17.09 -17.29 2.11
CA LEU A 247 -17.22 -15.92 1.67
C LEU A 247 -17.05 -15.79 0.15
N LYS A 248 -17.62 -14.72 -0.42
CA LYS A 248 -17.58 -14.42 -1.85
C LYS A 248 -17.15 -12.97 -2.08
N TYR A 249 -16.50 -12.75 -3.21
CA TYR A 249 -16.11 -11.41 -3.64
C TYR A 249 -16.81 -11.03 -4.95
N ALA A 250 -17.18 -9.75 -5.08
CA ALA A 250 -17.80 -9.20 -6.28
C ALA A 250 -17.26 -7.80 -6.60
N ILE A 251 -17.00 -7.54 -7.87
CA ILE A 251 -16.77 -6.20 -8.41
C ILE A 251 -18.10 -5.73 -9.02
N PRO A 252 -18.74 -4.66 -8.49
CA PRO A 252 -20.02 -4.20 -8.95
C PRO A 252 -20.05 -3.75 -10.42
N GLU A 253 -21.23 -3.87 -11.05
CA GLU A 253 -21.42 -3.59 -12.48
C GLU A 253 -21.28 -2.11 -12.83
N GLU A 254 -21.47 -1.20 -11.89
CA GLU A 254 -21.25 0.24 -12.09
C GLU A 254 -19.78 0.59 -12.31
N GLY A 255 -18.89 -0.37 -12.09
CA GLY A 255 -17.45 -0.17 -12.15
C GLY A 255 -16.83 0.03 -10.78
N SER A 256 -15.51 0.17 -10.78
CA SER A 256 -14.70 0.24 -9.57
C SER A 256 -13.39 1.01 -9.80
N ASN A 257 -12.60 1.16 -8.75
CA ASN A 257 -11.19 1.53 -8.88
C ASN A 257 -10.38 0.30 -9.31
N LYS A 258 -9.51 0.49 -10.30
CA LYS A 258 -8.37 -0.37 -10.61
C LYS A 258 -7.13 0.42 -10.25
N TRP A 259 -6.34 -0.08 -9.34
CA TRP A 259 -5.16 0.60 -8.81
C TRP A 259 -3.87 -0.13 -9.16
N PHE A 260 -2.79 0.62 -9.19
CA PHE A 260 -1.43 0.14 -9.39
C PHE A 260 -0.52 0.73 -8.31
N ASP A 261 0.24 -0.14 -7.66
CA ASP A 261 1.32 0.27 -6.78
C ASP A 261 2.66 0.05 -7.47
N ALA A 262 3.59 0.96 -7.27
CA ALA A 262 4.91 0.85 -7.87
C ALA A 262 6.01 1.26 -6.91
N LEU A 263 7.18 0.66 -7.12
CA LEU A 263 8.41 1.00 -6.43
C LEU A 263 8.96 2.29 -7.01
N VAL A 264 9.17 3.31 -6.18
CA VAL A 264 9.80 4.58 -6.55
C VAL A 264 10.95 4.91 -5.62
N ILE A 265 11.91 5.67 -6.11
CA ILE A 265 13.08 6.14 -5.35
C ILE A 265 12.85 7.60 -4.97
N PRO A 266 12.67 7.95 -3.70
CA PRO A 266 12.50 9.32 -3.27
C PRO A 266 13.73 10.17 -3.58
N LYS A 267 13.51 11.46 -3.83
CA LYS A 267 14.60 12.41 -4.09
C LYS A 267 15.55 12.51 -2.91
N GLY A 268 16.84 12.40 -3.18
CA GLY A 268 17.88 12.41 -2.16
C GLY A 268 18.04 11.08 -1.42
N ALA A 269 17.56 9.98 -1.98
CA ALA A 269 17.76 8.62 -1.44
C ALA A 269 19.24 8.36 -1.11
N PRO A 270 19.56 7.94 0.14
CA PRO A 270 20.95 7.76 0.58
C PRO A 270 21.71 6.69 -0.19
N ASN A 271 21.01 5.64 -0.65
CA ASN A 271 21.60 4.50 -1.35
C ASN A 271 20.78 4.11 -2.60
N LYS A 272 20.75 5.00 -3.60
CA LYS A 272 20.03 4.77 -4.86
C LYS A 272 20.44 3.48 -5.55
N SER A 273 21.74 3.16 -5.58
CA SER A 273 22.22 1.92 -6.20
C SER A 273 21.72 0.67 -5.48
N GLY A 274 21.68 0.69 -4.14
CA GLY A 274 21.09 -0.37 -3.35
C GLY A 274 19.58 -0.51 -3.57
N ALA A 275 18.88 0.63 -3.74
CA ALA A 275 17.46 0.67 -4.09
C ALA A 275 17.19 0.00 -5.44
N GLU A 276 17.95 0.38 -6.49
CA GLU A 276 17.83 -0.23 -7.82
C GLU A 276 18.14 -1.73 -7.80
N THR A 277 19.12 -2.16 -6.97
CA THR A 277 19.43 -3.58 -6.75
C THR A 277 18.24 -4.32 -6.11
N PHE A 278 17.57 -3.71 -5.12
CA PHE A 278 16.40 -4.30 -4.48
C PHE A 278 15.20 -4.37 -5.42
N ILE A 279 14.97 -3.32 -6.21
CA ILE A 279 13.92 -3.31 -7.25
C ILE A 279 14.18 -4.42 -8.27
N ASN A 280 15.43 -4.56 -8.75
CA ASN A 280 15.79 -5.65 -9.66
C ASN A 280 15.56 -7.04 -9.06
N PHE A 281 15.88 -7.21 -7.77
CA PHE A 281 15.65 -8.46 -7.03
C PHE A 281 14.16 -8.80 -6.95
N LEU A 282 13.28 -7.82 -6.69
CA LEU A 282 11.83 -8.03 -6.66
C LEU A 282 11.23 -8.28 -8.05
N CYS A 283 11.86 -7.79 -9.12
CA CYS A 283 11.45 -8.07 -10.49
C CYS A 283 11.91 -9.45 -11.01
N ASP A 284 12.75 -10.19 -10.26
CA ASP A 284 13.09 -11.56 -10.61
C ASP A 284 11.83 -12.45 -10.55
N PRO A 285 11.56 -13.31 -11.57
CA PRO A 285 10.33 -14.09 -11.63
C PRO A 285 10.08 -14.99 -10.42
N ASP A 286 11.12 -15.66 -9.91
CA ASP A 286 11.00 -16.55 -8.76
C ASP A 286 10.69 -15.76 -7.47
N ASN A 287 11.31 -14.58 -7.29
CA ASN A 287 11.04 -13.70 -6.17
C ASN A 287 9.66 -13.03 -6.28
N ALA A 288 9.27 -12.61 -7.49
CA ALA A 288 7.96 -12.05 -7.74
C ALA A 288 6.85 -13.08 -7.48
N LEU A 289 7.02 -14.34 -7.94
CA LEU A 289 6.09 -15.43 -7.66
C LEU A 289 5.94 -15.64 -6.15
N LYS A 290 7.05 -15.80 -5.45
CA LYS A 290 7.06 -16.01 -4.00
C LYS A 290 6.37 -14.88 -3.25
N ASN A 291 6.53 -13.65 -3.72
CA ASN A 291 5.86 -12.50 -3.14
C ASN A 291 4.35 -12.54 -3.38
N VAL A 292 3.91 -12.85 -4.60
CA VAL A 292 2.49 -13.01 -4.96
C VAL A 292 1.82 -14.09 -4.14
N GLU A 293 2.46 -15.25 -4.00
CA GLU A 293 1.93 -16.38 -3.21
C GLU A 293 1.78 -16.03 -1.73
N TYR A 294 2.56 -15.06 -1.22
CA TYR A 294 2.46 -14.61 0.17
C TYR A 294 1.43 -13.51 0.38
N ILE A 295 1.39 -12.50 -0.53
CA ILE A 295 0.53 -11.31 -0.34
C ILE A 295 -0.80 -11.40 -1.10
N GLU A 296 -0.92 -12.38 -2.04
CA GLU A 296 -2.15 -12.70 -2.79
C GLU A 296 -2.69 -11.58 -3.70
N TYR A 297 -1.87 -10.56 -3.98
CA TYR A 297 -2.21 -9.52 -4.95
C TYR A 297 -1.73 -9.86 -6.35
N SER A 298 -2.38 -9.26 -7.36
CA SER A 298 -2.06 -9.52 -8.76
C SER A 298 -0.72 -8.91 -9.16
N THR A 299 0.08 -9.68 -9.90
CA THR A 299 1.41 -9.27 -10.31
C THR A 299 1.44 -8.65 -11.70
N PRO A 300 2.23 -7.57 -11.92
CA PRO A 300 2.57 -7.07 -13.24
C PRO A 300 3.71 -7.86 -13.90
N ASN A 301 4.36 -8.78 -13.18
CA ASN A 301 5.43 -9.63 -13.71
C ASN A 301 4.84 -10.81 -14.48
N THR A 302 4.90 -10.75 -15.81
CA THR A 302 4.30 -11.77 -16.69
C THR A 302 4.97 -13.14 -16.58
N ALA A 303 6.28 -13.18 -16.29
CA ALA A 303 6.97 -14.46 -16.11
C ALA A 303 6.55 -15.12 -14.77
N ALA A 304 6.37 -14.36 -13.71
CA ALA A 304 5.81 -14.87 -12.45
C ALA A 304 4.35 -15.30 -12.62
N PHE A 305 3.54 -14.52 -13.35
CA PHE A 305 2.15 -14.90 -13.67
C PHE A 305 2.06 -16.26 -14.38
N GLU A 306 2.93 -16.53 -15.37
CA GLU A 306 2.96 -17.81 -16.05
C GLU A 306 3.30 -19.00 -15.14
N MET A 307 3.99 -18.76 -14.03
CA MET A 307 4.36 -19.78 -13.03
C MET A 307 3.25 -20.06 -12.01
N LEU A 308 2.25 -19.16 -11.86
CA LEU A 308 1.10 -19.38 -10.98
C LEU A 308 0.33 -20.64 -11.40
N ASP A 309 -0.36 -21.26 -10.46
CA ASP A 309 -1.27 -22.35 -10.76
C ASP A 309 -2.52 -21.85 -11.53
N GLU A 310 -3.22 -22.80 -12.16
CA GLU A 310 -4.38 -22.49 -13.01
C GLU A 310 -5.58 -21.96 -12.18
N GLU A 311 -5.69 -22.30 -10.91
CA GLU A 311 -6.74 -21.80 -10.03
C GLU A 311 -6.54 -20.31 -9.77
N THR A 312 -5.33 -19.91 -9.41
CA THR A 312 -4.95 -18.49 -9.18
C THR A 312 -5.08 -17.67 -10.48
N LYS A 313 -4.57 -18.18 -11.62
CA LYS A 313 -4.69 -17.48 -12.91
C LYS A 313 -6.13 -17.22 -13.34
N ASN A 314 -7.04 -18.14 -13.02
CA ASN A 314 -8.45 -18.04 -13.37
C ASN A 314 -9.32 -17.46 -12.25
N ASN A 315 -8.73 -17.02 -11.14
CA ASN A 315 -9.48 -16.40 -10.06
C ASN A 315 -9.93 -14.99 -10.46
N PRO A 316 -11.24 -14.73 -10.62
CA PRO A 316 -11.73 -13.42 -11.07
C PRO A 316 -11.56 -12.29 -10.05
N ALA A 317 -11.21 -12.60 -8.81
CA ALA A 317 -10.84 -11.61 -7.80
C ALA A 317 -9.42 -11.08 -8.06
N ALA A 318 -8.48 -11.97 -8.44
CA ALA A 318 -7.11 -11.60 -8.78
C ALA A 318 -7.02 -11.04 -10.21
N TYR A 319 -7.56 -11.78 -11.18
CA TYR A 319 -7.46 -11.48 -12.61
C TYR A 319 -8.86 -11.37 -13.22
N PRO A 320 -9.55 -10.23 -13.01
CA PRO A 320 -10.89 -9.99 -13.56
C PRO A 320 -10.87 -10.00 -15.09
N SER A 321 -12.02 -10.32 -15.70
CA SER A 321 -12.17 -10.29 -17.16
C SER A 321 -11.90 -8.88 -17.73
N GLU A 322 -11.51 -8.82 -19.02
CA GLU A 322 -11.35 -7.56 -19.75
C GLU A 322 -12.63 -6.70 -19.68
N GLU A 323 -13.81 -7.34 -19.76
CA GLU A 323 -15.10 -6.66 -19.64
C GLU A 323 -15.27 -5.99 -18.26
N THR A 324 -14.86 -6.66 -17.17
CA THR A 324 -14.88 -6.10 -15.83
C THR A 324 -13.86 -4.97 -15.69
N LEU A 325 -12.63 -5.17 -16.17
CA LEU A 325 -11.57 -4.17 -16.11
C LEU A 325 -11.88 -2.92 -16.94
N ALA A 326 -12.63 -3.06 -18.05
CA ALA A 326 -13.07 -1.92 -18.86
C ALA A 326 -14.03 -0.97 -18.14
N ARG A 327 -14.70 -1.44 -17.08
CA ARG A 327 -15.54 -0.62 -16.21
C ARG A 327 -14.80 0.00 -15.03
N CYS A 328 -13.55 -0.43 -14.80
CA CYS A 328 -12.73 0.08 -13.72
C CYS A 328 -11.89 1.28 -14.16
N THR A 329 -11.70 2.23 -13.26
CA THR A 329 -10.98 3.48 -13.52
C THR A 329 -9.79 3.60 -12.58
N ILE A 330 -8.64 4.07 -13.06
CA ILE A 330 -7.45 4.38 -12.25
C ILE A 330 -7.67 5.73 -11.56
N PHE A 331 -7.22 5.88 -10.32
CA PHE A 331 -7.17 7.18 -9.68
C PHE A 331 -6.14 8.09 -10.36
N THR A 332 -6.47 9.38 -10.43
CA THR A 332 -5.55 10.43 -10.84
C THR A 332 -5.20 11.35 -9.67
N ASN A 333 -4.09 12.04 -9.77
CA ASN A 333 -3.74 13.07 -8.81
C ASN A 333 -4.80 14.18 -8.81
N LEU A 334 -5.25 14.55 -7.63
CA LEU A 334 -6.14 15.69 -7.41
C LEU A 334 -5.29 16.88 -6.93
N ASN A 335 -5.55 18.07 -7.48
CA ASN A 335 -4.91 19.26 -6.96
C ASN A 335 -5.30 19.50 -5.49
N SER A 336 -4.50 20.30 -4.78
CA SER A 336 -4.64 20.47 -3.34
C SER A 336 -5.97 21.13 -2.90
N GLU A 337 -6.65 21.87 -3.77
CA GLU A 337 -7.96 22.46 -3.47
C GLU A 337 -9.04 21.38 -3.50
N ILE A 338 -9.03 20.54 -4.53
CA ILE A 338 -9.95 19.41 -4.66
C ILE A 338 -9.70 18.37 -3.58
N LEU A 339 -8.44 18.04 -3.31
CA LEU A 339 -8.10 17.08 -2.25
C LEU A 339 -8.68 17.52 -0.90
N LYS A 340 -8.62 18.82 -0.55
CA LYS A 340 -9.26 19.35 0.66
C LYS A 340 -10.77 19.17 0.70
N LEU A 341 -11.43 19.21 -0.47
CA LEU A 341 -12.88 18.93 -0.53
C LEU A 341 -13.16 17.46 -0.22
N TYR A 342 -12.36 16.54 -0.74
CA TYR A 342 -12.46 15.11 -0.42
C TYR A 342 -12.19 14.84 1.07
N GLU A 343 -11.12 15.42 1.63
CA GLU A 343 -10.77 15.30 3.04
C GLU A 343 -11.88 15.83 3.96
N SER A 344 -12.43 17.01 3.63
CA SER A 344 -13.54 17.60 4.37
C SER A 344 -14.80 16.75 4.26
N ALA A 345 -15.14 16.29 3.05
CA ALA A 345 -16.30 15.44 2.81
C ALA A 345 -16.20 14.12 3.59
N PHE A 346 -15.03 13.47 3.56
CA PHE A 346 -14.79 12.22 4.30
C PHE A 346 -14.85 12.45 5.81
N THR A 347 -14.29 13.56 6.31
CA THR A 347 -14.40 13.94 7.73
C THR A 347 -15.86 14.09 8.16
N ASP A 348 -16.69 14.71 7.33
CA ASP A 348 -18.14 14.86 7.59
C ASP A 348 -18.85 13.50 7.57
N VAL A 349 -18.46 12.59 6.67
CA VAL A 349 -18.99 11.21 6.63
C VAL A 349 -18.67 10.46 7.91
N LEU A 350 -17.46 10.58 8.46
CA LEU A 350 -17.06 9.93 9.70
C LEU A 350 -17.64 10.60 10.96
N SER A 351 -18.05 11.86 10.86
CA SER A 351 -18.59 12.60 12.00
C SER A 351 -20.05 12.22 12.27
N ASN A 352 -20.38 12.04 13.54
CA ASN A 352 -21.76 11.73 13.98
C ASN A 352 -22.69 12.93 13.87
#